data_ad95336280395224490d49baeb9c3ebd
#
_entry.id   ad95336280395224490d49baeb9c3ebd
#
_cell.length_a   1.000
_cell.length_b   1.000
_cell.length_c   1.000
_cell.angle_alpha   90.00
_cell.angle_beta   90.00
_cell.angle_gamma   90.00
#
_symmetry.space_group_name_H-M   'P 1'
#
loop_
_entity.id
_entity.type
_entity.pdbx_description
1 polymer ?
#
loop_
_entity_poly.entity_id
_entity_poly.type
_entity_poly.pdbx_seq_one_letter_code
_entity_poly.pdbx_strand_id
1 'polypeptide(L)'
;FLSESFLDLYRELEEALAVKYGSRSGLIQIFANGEGWRWREELNLFRETRNLLSHHARLDGEPPVSPSPAAVNKLREIVTYVQNPPRALSVCTRTSGLFVTDGGDSVTDLLAVMDKRGYSHIPVLKNGRLQGVFSVGTLFAYAKSYPDRGVKGLLVSDMSAFLPPEKHTTEQFCFASAEDTSYDIRCKFSQGGPFCRRVAAVFVTEGGTEEGKLLGMITPWDIIRSGE
;
A
#
# COMPACT_ATOMS: atom_id res chain seq x y z
N PHE A 1 13.46 -7.78 34.12
CA PHE A 1 14.75 -7.86 33.41
C PHE A 1 14.55 -8.20 31.92
N LEU A 2 15.62 -8.20 31.06
CA LEU A 2 15.49 -8.31 29.58
C LEU A 2 14.72 -9.57 29.12
N SER A 3 14.96 -10.72 29.75
CA SER A 3 14.28 -11.97 29.40
C SER A 3 12.77 -11.93 29.72
N GLU A 4 12.37 -11.33 30.81
CA GLU A 4 10.96 -11.14 31.16
C GLU A 4 10.29 -10.17 30.22
N SER A 5 10.90 -9.00 29.97
CA SER A 5 10.38 -8.02 29.00
C SER A 5 10.25 -8.62 27.59
N PHE A 6 11.17 -9.48 27.18
CA PHE A 6 11.10 -10.18 25.91
C PHE A 6 9.94 -11.16 25.85
N LEU A 7 9.73 -11.96 26.90
CA LEU A 7 8.63 -12.92 26.98
C LEU A 7 7.27 -12.23 27.03
N ASP A 8 7.17 -11.11 27.72
CA ASP A 8 5.94 -10.31 27.79
C ASP A 8 5.61 -9.71 26.42
N LEU A 9 6.57 -9.09 25.73
CA LEU A 9 6.40 -8.56 24.38
C LEU A 9 6.08 -9.67 23.37
N TYR A 10 6.69 -10.85 23.52
CA TYR A 10 6.38 -11.96 22.61
C TYR A 10 4.95 -12.45 22.79
N ARG A 11 4.45 -12.53 24.02
CA ARG A 11 3.06 -12.85 24.32
C ARG A 11 2.11 -11.78 23.76
N GLU A 12 2.44 -10.50 23.95
CA GLU A 12 1.68 -9.38 23.40
C GLU A 12 1.59 -9.45 21.85
N LEU A 13 2.70 -9.84 21.18
CA LEU A 13 2.69 -10.09 19.75
C LEU A 13 1.75 -11.25 19.37
N GLU A 14 1.82 -12.38 20.06
CA GLU A 14 0.92 -13.53 19.82
C GLU A 14 -0.56 -13.13 20.00
N GLU A 15 -0.88 -12.37 21.04
CA GLU A 15 -2.24 -11.86 21.30
C GLU A 15 -2.72 -10.90 20.21
N ALA A 16 -1.88 -9.94 19.79
CA ALA A 16 -2.20 -9.01 18.72
C ALA A 16 -2.43 -9.73 17.40
N LEU A 17 -1.62 -10.73 17.08
CA LEU A 17 -1.79 -11.55 15.88
C LEU A 17 -3.04 -12.44 15.97
N ALA A 18 -3.42 -12.91 17.17
CA ALA A 18 -4.64 -13.69 17.37
C ALA A 18 -5.90 -12.83 17.12
N VAL A 19 -5.87 -11.57 17.51
CA VAL A 19 -6.94 -10.60 17.18
C VAL A 19 -7.06 -10.43 15.67
N LYS A 20 -5.92 -10.32 14.98
CA LYS A 20 -5.88 -10.06 13.54
C LYS A 20 -6.23 -11.27 12.66
N TYR A 21 -5.71 -12.44 12.98
CA TYR A 21 -5.81 -13.65 12.16
C TYR A 21 -6.73 -14.73 12.73
N GLY A 22 -7.31 -14.51 13.90
CA GLY A 22 -8.05 -15.50 14.67
C GLY A 22 -7.12 -16.43 15.47
N SER A 23 -7.68 -17.05 16.50
CA SER A 23 -6.93 -17.97 17.39
C SER A 23 -6.62 -19.28 16.66
N ARG A 24 -5.36 -19.46 16.25
CA ARG A 24 -4.82 -20.66 15.61
C ARG A 24 -3.34 -20.82 15.91
N SER A 25 -2.79 -22.00 15.66
CA SER A 25 -1.35 -22.22 15.81
C SER A 25 -0.53 -21.55 14.70
N GLY A 26 0.72 -21.21 15.01
CA GLY A 26 1.67 -20.73 14.02
C GLY A 26 1.47 -19.29 13.56
N LEU A 27 0.82 -18.44 14.36
CA LEU A 27 0.53 -17.03 14.03
C LEU A 27 1.78 -16.23 13.64
N ILE A 28 2.89 -16.42 14.38
CA ILE A 28 4.17 -15.78 14.07
C ILE A 28 4.65 -16.16 12.66
N GLN A 29 4.53 -17.43 12.28
CA GLN A 29 4.95 -17.89 10.95
C GLN A 29 4.01 -17.40 9.84
N ILE A 30 2.72 -17.30 10.11
CA ILE A 30 1.74 -16.73 9.19
C ILE A 30 2.08 -15.26 8.93
N PHE A 31 2.33 -14.50 9.99
CA PHE A 31 2.73 -13.10 9.89
C PHE A 31 4.07 -12.95 9.16
N ALA A 32 5.10 -13.73 9.54
CA ALA A 32 6.42 -13.70 8.92
C ALA A 32 6.41 -14.06 7.42
N ASN A 33 5.48 -14.89 6.96
CA ASN A 33 5.33 -15.24 5.55
C ASN A 33 4.43 -14.28 4.75
N GLY A 34 3.69 -13.43 5.45
CA GLY A 34 2.78 -12.44 4.89
C GLY A 34 3.25 -11.01 5.16
N GLU A 35 2.49 -10.30 5.97
CA GLU A 35 2.69 -8.87 6.27
C GLU A 35 4.04 -8.57 6.94
N GLY A 36 4.51 -9.45 7.82
CA GLY A 36 5.79 -9.31 8.54
C GLY A 36 7.01 -9.85 7.79
N TRP A 37 6.93 -10.06 6.48
CA TRP A 37 7.99 -10.68 5.67
C TRP A 37 9.36 -10.02 5.84
N ARG A 38 9.40 -8.72 6.06
CA ARG A 38 10.63 -7.93 6.27
C ARG A 38 11.33 -8.25 7.59
N TRP A 39 10.61 -8.82 8.55
CA TRP A 39 11.13 -9.25 9.85
C TRP A 39 11.19 -10.78 10.00
N ARG A 40 11.16 -11.50 8.86
CA ARG A 40 11.12 -12.98 8.88
C ARG A 40 12.27 -13.60 9.65
N GLU A 41 13.47 -13.09 9.49
CA GLU A 41 14.66 -13.60 10.15
C GLU A 41 14.61 -13.30 11.65
N GLU A 42 14.29 -12.08 12.04
CA GLU A 42 14.13 -11.70 13.43
C GLU A 42 12.99 -12.49 14.11
N LEU A 43 11.86 -12.65 13.46
CA LEU A 43 10.74 -13.42 14.00
C LEU A 43 11.08 -14.90 14.21
N ASN A 44 11.87 -15.51 13.32
CA ASN A 44 12.39 -16.85 13.51
C ASN A 44 13.33 -16.93 14.72
N LEU A 45 14.29 -16.01 14.82
CA LEU A 45 15.19 -15.90 15.96
C LEU A 45 14.43 -15.70 17.28
N PHE A 46 13.42 -14.82 17.28
CA PHE A 46 12.60 -14.56 18.46
C PHE A 46 11.80 -15.79 18.91
N ARG A 47 11.29 -16.58 17.98
CA ARG A 47 10.61 -17.84 18.27
C ARG A 47 11.56 -18.84 18.92
N GLU A 48 12.79 -18.97 18.40
CA GLU A 48 13.82 -19.85 18.99
C GLU A 48 14.23 -19.37 20.39
N THR A 49 14.47 -18.07 20.54
CA THR A 49 14.80 -17.43 21.83
C THR A 49 13.69 -17.68 22.87
N ARG A 50 12.43 -17.47 22.49
CA ARG A 50 11.26 -17.73 23.36
C ARG A 50 11.21 -19.21 23.78
N ASN A 51 11.45 -20.14 22.83
CA ASN A 51 11.45 -21.57 23.14
C ASN A 51 12.56 -21.93 24.14
N LEU A 52 13.77 -21.39 23.97
CA LEU A 52 14.86 -21.59 24.92
C LEU A 52 14.51 -21.04 26.31
N LEU A 53 13.96 -19.83 26.39
CA LEU A 53 13.57 -19.19 27.64
C LEU A 53 12.43 -19.90 28.36
N SER A 54 11.49 -20.53 27.64
CA SER A 54 10.26 -21.11 28.20
C SER A 54 10.37 -22.60 28.52
N HIS A 55 11.21 -23.36 27.81
CA HIS A 55 11.23 -24.82 27.87
C HIS A 55 12.55 -25.42 28.35
N HIS A 56 13.61 -24.63 28.47
CA HIS A 56 14.88 -25.11 28.96
C HIS A 56 15.08 -24.79 30.43
N ALA A 57 15.74 -25.73 31.17
CA ALA A 57 16.07 -25.55 32.57
C ALA A 57 17.06 -24.38 32.74
N ARG A 58 16.90 -23.66 33.83
CA ARG A 58 17.88 -22.65 34.25
C ARG A 58 19.21 -23.31 34.61
N LEU A 59 20.28 -22.70 34.19
CA LEU A 59 21.66 -23.10 34.55
C LEU A 59 22.09 -22.24 35.74
N ASP A 60 22.30 -22.84 36.88
CA ASP A 60 22.64 -22.14 38.14
C ASP A 60 21.71 -20.96 38.49
N GLY A 61 20.41 -21.11 38.17
CA GLY A 61 19.40 -20.09 38.43
C GLY A 61 19.23 -19.04 37.29
N GLU A 62 20.16 -19.02 36.35
CA GLU A 62 20.14 -18.09 35.21
C GLU A 62 19.44 -18.70 33.97
N PRO A 63 18.77 -17.86 33.14
CA PRO A 63 18.17 -18.35 31.90
C PRO A 63 19.29 -18.81 30.92
N PRO A 64 19.03 -19.83 30.06
CA PRO A 64 20.00 -20.38 29.14
C PRO A 64 20.49 -19.39 28.07
N VAL A 65 19.72 -18.35 27.82
CA VAL A 65 20.01 -17.23 26.91
C VAL A 65 19.51 -15.92 27.50
N SER A 66 20.14 -14.80 27.13
CA SER A 66 19.68 -13.47 27.48
C SER A 66 19.47 -12.66 26.19
N PRO A 67 18.26 -12.20 25.87
CA PRO A 67 18.03 -11.33 24.72
C PRO A 67 18.82 -10.03 24.87
N SER A 68 19.39 -9.54 23.76
CA SER A 68 20.03 -8.23 23.76
C SER A 68 18.99 -7.11 23.87
N PRO A 69 19.36 -5.91 24.35
CA PRO A 69 18.47 -4.74 24.30
C PRO A 69 17.96 -4.42 22.88
N ALA A 70 18.81 -4.66 21.86
CA ALA A 70 18.44 -4.47 20.46
C ALA A 70 17.33 -5.45 20.03
N ALA A 71 17.39 -6.71 20.47
CA ALA A 71 16.34 -7.71 20.18
C ALA A 71 15.00 -7.32 20.83
N VAL A 72 15.02 -6.88 22.09
CA VAL A 72 13.83 -6.42 22.81
C VAL A 72 13.21 -5.19 22.13
N ASN A 73 14.06 -4.23 21.71
CA ASN A 73 13.58 -3.04 21.00
C ASN A 73 12.99 -3.38 19.63
N LYS A 74 13.62 -4.30 18.89
CA LYS A 74 13.08 -4.76 17.59
C LYS A 74 11.74 -5.50 17.77
N LEU A 75 11.62 -6.34 18.79
CA LEU A 75 10.35 -7.01 19.09
C LEU A 75 9.25 -5.99 19.45
N ARG A 76 9.57 -4.95 20.22
CA ARG A 76 8.63 -3.85 20.53
C ARG A 76 8.20 -3.09 19.29
N GLU A 77 9.11 -2.81 18.36
CA GLU A 77 8.80 -2.21 17.05
C GLU A 77 7.77 -3.05 16.29
N ILE A 78 7.98 -4.37 16.24
CA ILE A 78 7.06 -5.29 15.56
C ILE A 78 5.69 -5.34 16.24
N VAL A 79 5.64 -5.41 17.57
CA VAL A 79 4.37 -5.35 18.33
C VAL A 79 3.62 -4.06 18.02
N THR A 80 4.30 -2.92 18.07
CA THR A 80 3.71 -1.62 17.76
C THR A 80 3.14 -1.57 16.34
N TYR A 81 3.87 -2.13 15.36
CA TYR A 81 3.39 -2.22 13.98
C TYR A 81 2.14 -3.09 13.85
N VAL A 82 2.11 -4.25 14.50
CA VAL A 82 0.95 -5.17 14.43
C VAL A 82 -0.29 -4.53 15.05
N GLN A 83 -0.12 -3.82 16.17
CA GLN A 83 -1.23 -3.14 16.86
C GLN A 83 -1.71 -1.88 16.13
N ASN A 84 -0.80 -1.15 15.49
CA ASN A 84 -1.07 0.11 14.83
C ASN A 84 -0.41 0.16 13.43
N PRO A 85 -0.87 -0.67 12.48
CA PRO A 85 -0.28 -0.68 11.13
C PRO A 85 -0.53 0.65 10.42
N PRO A 86 0.44 1.14 9.62
CA PRO A 86 0.25 2.33 8.81
C PRO A 86 -1.01 2.20 7.94
N ARG A 87 -1.79 3.27 7.85
CA ARG A 87 -3.03 3.33 7.06
C ARG A 87 -2.78 3.94 5.69
N ALA A 88 -3.64 3.62 4.73
CA ALA A 88 -3.59 4.16 3.37
C ALA A 88 -3.44 5.69 3.35
N LEU A 89 -4.14 6.38 4.24
CA LEU A 89 -4.03 7.82 4.37
C LEU A 89 -2.66 8.34 4.85
N SER A 90 -1.86 7.54 5.55
CA SER A 90 -0.52 7.96 6.00
C SER A 90 0.55 7.81 4.93
N VAL A 91 0.31 6.95 3.93
CA VAL A 91 1.24 6.68 2.84
C VAL A 91 0.84 7.32 1.50
N CYS A 92 -0.41 7.79 1.37
CA CYS A 92 -0.89 8.39 0.12
C CYS A 92 -0.42 9.84 -0.06
N THR A 93 -0.28 10.26 -1.31
CA THR A 93 -0.33 11.67 -1.66
C THR A 93 -1.77 12.16 -1.56
N ARG A 94 -2.03 13.06 -0.59
CA ARG A 94 -3.38 13.61 -0.37
C ARG A 94 -3.88 14.39 -1.58
N THR A 95 -5.20 14.44 -1.78
CA THR A 95 -5.83 15.17 -2.90
C THR A 95 -5.35 16.62 -3.00
N SER A 96 -5.11 17.31 -1.87
CA SER A 96 -4.57 18.67 -1.86
C SER A 96 -3.14 18.79 -2.41
N GLY A 97 -2.38 17.72 -2.46
CA GLY A 97 -1.04 17.63 -3.03
C GLY A 97 -0.99 17.03 -4.45
N LEU A 98 -2.12 16.52 -4.95
CA LEU A 98 -2.21 15.96 -6.29
C LEU A 98 -2.41 17.06 -7.33
N PHE A 99 -1.81 16.85 -8.50
CA PHE A 99 -2.21 17.59 -9.68
C PHE A 99 -3.44 16.88 -10.29
N VAL A 100 -4.56 17.58 -10.37
CA VAL A 100 -5.85 17.05 -10.83
C VAL A 100 -6.45 17.99 -11.88
N THR A 101 -7.37 17.49 -12.70
CA THR A 101 -8.13 18.27 -13.68
C THR A 101 -9.64 18.01 -13.48
N ASP A 102 -10.47 18.93 -13.90
CA ASP A 102 -11.93 18.73 -14.01
C ASP A 102 -12.37 18.34 -15.44
N GLY A 103 -11.41 18.23 -16.35
CA GLY A 103 -11.63 17.95 -17.76
C GLY A 103 -11.60 19.18 -18.66
N GLY A 104 -11.56 20.38 -18.11
CA GLY A 104 -11.50 21.64 -18.87
C GLY A 104 -10.11 22.03 -19.36
N ASP A 105 -9.07 21.35 -18.90
CA ASP A 105 -7.69 21.62 -19.31
C ASP A 105 -7.39 21.13 -20.72
N SER A 106 -6.50 21.85 -21.42
CA SER A 106 -5.97 21.44 -22.71
C SER A 106 -5.11 20.19 -22.58
N VAL A 107 -5.33 19.21 -23.46
CA VAL A 107 -4.51 17.98 -23.52
C VAL A 107 -3.03 18.32 -23.71
N THR A 108 -2.69 19.29 -24.57
CA THR A 108 -1.31 19.69 -24.82
C THR A 108 -0.64 20.31 -23.59
N ASP A 109 -1.39 21.07 -22.78
CA ASP A 109 -0.86 21.67 -21.56
C ASP A 109 -0.65 20.61 -20.48
N LEU A 110 -1.58 19.65 -20.35
CA LEU A 110 -1.40 18.52 -19.43
C LEU A 110 -0.18 17.68 -19.81
N LEU A 111 0.04 17.41 -21.10
CA LEU A 111 1.23 16.70 -21.54
C LEU A 111 2.52 17.43 -21.17
N ALA A 112 2.56 18.75 -21.30
CA ALA A 112 3.69 19.56 -20.89
C ALA A 112 3.93 19.50 -19.37
N VAL A 113 2.86 19.46 -18.57
CA VAL A 113 2.94 19.27 -17.11
C VAL A 113 3.43 17.88 -16.76
N MET A 114 2.91 16.84 -17.41
CA MET A 114 3.34 15.45 -17.21
C MET A 114 4.83 15.29 -17.48
N ASP A 115 5.31 15.80 -18.62
CA ASP A 115 6.72 15.75 -18.99
C ASP A 115 7.60 16.50 -18.00
N LYS A 116 7.26 17.76 -17.70
CA LYS A 116 8.05 18.62 -16.79
C LYS A 116 8.12 18.09 -15.36
N ARG A 117 7.04 17.47 -14.85
CA ARG A 117 6.93 17.01 -13.48
C ARG A 117 7.11 15.51 -13.29
N GLY A 118 7.24 14.75 -14.36
CA GLY A 118 7.34 13.30 -14.34
C GLY A 118 6.05 12.61 -13.89
N TYR A 119 4.88 13.23 -14.14
CA TYR A 119 3.61 12.61 -13.81
C TYR A 119 3.19 11.67 -14.93
N SER A 120 2.72 10.48 -14.57
CA SER A 120 2.19 9.49 -15.52
C SER A 120 0.65 9.38 -15.50
N HIS A 121 0.04 9.83 -14.40
CA HIS A 121 -1.39 9.72 -14.18
C HIS A 121 -1.91 11.01 -13.54
N ILE A 122 -2.96 11.59 -14.10
CA ILE A 122 -3.64 12.78 -13.59
C ILE A 122 -5.09 12.41 -13.33
N PRO A 123 -5.57 12.42 -12.07
CA PRO A 123 -6.97 12.18 -11.78
C PRO A 123 -7.87 13.26 -12.37
N VAL A 124 -8.96 12.84 -13.01
CA VAL A 124 -10.02 13.74 -13.51
C VAL A 124 -11.14 13.72 -12.48
N LEU A 125 -11.42 14.87 -11.86
CA LEU A 125 -12.36 14.96 -10.75
C LEU A 125 -13.58 15.82 -11.11
N LYS A 126 -14.75 15.40 -10.64
CA LYS A 126 -15.96 16.21 -10.63
C LYS A 126 -16.60 16.16 -9.25
N ASN A 127 -16.80 17.32 -8.62
CA ASN A 127 -17.34 17.42 -7.26
C ASN A 127 -16.53 16.59 -6.23
N GLY A 128 -15.20 16.53 -6.39
CA GLY A 128 -14.30 15.78 -5.53
C GLY A 128 -14.30 14.25 -5.73
N ARG A 129 -15.04 13.75 -6.72
CA ARG A 129 -15.11 12.31 -7.07
C ARG A 129 -14.34 12.02 -8.35
N LEU A 130 -13.71 10.86 -8.41
CA LEU A 130 -12.99 10.42 -9.59
C LEU A 130 -13.98 10.16 -10.73
N GLN A 131 -13.76 10.79 -11.87
CA GLN A 131 -14.48 10.53 -13.11
C GLN A 131 -13.65 9.69 -14.08
N GLY A 132 -12.35 9.67 -13.86
CA GLY A 132 -11.42 8.93 -14.69
C GLY A 132 -9.97 9.33 -14.43
N VAL A 133 -9.08 8.82 -15.25
CA VAL A 133 -7.65 9.09 -15.18
C VAL A 133 -7.15 9.50 -16.56
N PHE A 134 -6.49 10.65 -16.64
CA PHE A 134 -5.74 11.02 -17.82
C PHE A 134 -4.31 10.48 -17.71
N SER A 135 -3.90 9.67 -18.67
CA SER A 135 -2.59 9.00 -18.67
C SER A 135 -2.07 8.79 -20.08
N VAL A 136 -0.86 8.25 -20.20
CA VAL A 136 -0.33 7.79 -21.49
C VAL A 136 -1.23 6.70 -22.10
N GLY A 137 -1.86 5.85 -21.25
CA GLY A 137 -2.83 4.85 -21.68
C GLY A 137 -4.07 5.48 -22.33
N THR A 138 -4.58 6.59 -21.78
CA THR A 138 -5.67 7.38 -22.39
C THR A 138 -5.32 7.86 -23.77
N LEU A 139 -4.12 8.45 -23.94
CA LEU A 139 -3.64 8.94 -25.24
C LEU A 139 -3.46 7.81 -26.24
N PHE A 140 -2.92 6.68 -25.82
CA PHE A 140 -2.78 5.50 -26.65
C PHE A 140 -4.14 4.99 -27.14
N ALA A 141 -5.12 4.89 -26.25
CA ALA A 141 -6.47 4.45 -26.61
C ALA A 141 -7.14 5.44 -27.60
N TYR A 142 -6.96 6.74 -27.36
CA TYR A 142 -7.46 7.79 -28.27
C TYR A 142 -6.80 7.68 -29.67
N ALA A 143 -5.48 7.63 -29.74
CA ALA A 143 -4.73 7.54 -31.00
C ALA A 143 -5.09 6.28 -31.80
N LYS A 144 -5.28 5.15 -31.10
CA LYS A 144 -5.76 3.90 -31.73
C LYS A 144 -7.17 4.03 -32.34
N SER A 145 -8.05 4.77 -31.66
CA SER A 145 -9.44 4.95 -32.10
C SER A 145 -9.58 6.02 -33.20
N TYR A 146 -8.64 6.98 -33.23
CA TYR A 146 -8.64 8.10 -34.16
C TYR A 146 -7.24 8.30 -34.78
N PRO A 147 -6.76 7.36 -35.63
CA PRO A 147 -5.38 7.35 -36.11
C PRO A 147 -5.00 8.60 -36.92
N ASP A 148 -5.96 9.25 -37.54
CA ASP A 148 -5.75 10.44 -38.38
C ASP A 148 -5.95 11.76 -37.60
N ARG A 149 -6.19 11.70 -36.27
CA ARG A 149 -6.44 12.88 -35.43
C ARG A 149 -5.32 13.12 -34.45
N GLY A 150 -4.77 14.33 -34.46
CA GLY A 150 -3.86 14.78 -33.42
C GLY A 150 -4.60 15.21 -32.15
N VAL A 151 -3.84 15.53 -31.11
CA VAL A 151 -4.38 15.99 -29.81
C VAL A 151 -4.42 17.51 -29.68
N LYS A 152 -3.91 18.25 -30.68
CA LYS A 152 -3.85 19.71 -30.65
C LYS A 152 -5.27 20.31 -30.63
N GLY A 153 -5.53 21.18 -29.66
CA GLY A 153 -6.81 21.85 -29.50
C GLY A 153 -7.88 21.04 -28.79
N LEU A 154 -7.56 19.80 -28.35
CA LEU A 154 -8.48 19.00 -27.55
C LEU A 154 -8.42 19.39 -26.08
N LEU A 155 -9.58 19.33 -25.42
CA LEU A 155 -9.71 19.33 -23.98
C LEU A 155 -9.70 17.89 -23.47
N VAL A 156 -9.39 17.69 -22.20
CA VAL A 156 -9.45 16.37 -21.56
C VAL A 156 -10.85 15.78 -21.62
N SER A 157 -11.90 16.62 -21.51
CA SER A 157 -13.31 16.22 -21.66
C SER A 157 -13.64 15.62 -23.03
N ASP A 158 -12.92 16.00 -24.10
CA ASP A 158 -13.09 15.41 -25.43
C ASP A 158 -12.63 13.93 -25.47
N MET A 159 -11.85 13.52 -24.48
CA MET A 159 -11.40 12.14 -24.31
C MET A 159 -12.23 11.36 -23.28
N SER A 160 -13.40 11.84 -22.88
CA SER A 160 -14.23 11.27 -21.80
C SER A 160 -14.53 9.78 -21.95
N ALA A 161 -14.61 9.27 -23.18
CA ALA A 161 -14.83 7.85 -23.45
C ALA A 161 -13.62 6.93 -23.05
N PHE A 162 -12.44 7.51 -22.84
CA PHE A 162 -11.21 6.80 -22.55
C PHE A 162 -10.70 7.02 -21.11
N LEU A 163 -11.32 7.94 -20.36
CA LEU A 163 -10.89 8.31 -19.02
C LEU A 163 -11.31 7.32 -17.93
N PRO A 164 -12.50 6.67 -17.96
CA PRO A 164 -12.94 5.80 -16.88
C PRO A 164 -11.93 4.67 -16.61
N PRO A 165 -11.68 4.31 -15.32
CA PRO A 165 -10.67 3.32 -14.92
C PRO A 165 -10.79 1.99 -15.66
N GLU A 166 -11.98 1.52 -15.92
CA GLU A 166 -12.27 0.25 -16.61
C GLU A 166 -12.01 0.30 -18.14
N LYS A 167 -11.83 1.49 -18.71
CA LYS A 167 -11.51 1.69 -20.13
C LYS A 167 -10.02 1.59 -20.44
N HIS A 168 -9.18 1.64 -19.42
CA HIS A 168 -7.73 1.50 -19.60
C HIS A 168 -7.36 0.04 -19.92
N THR A 169 -6.69 -0.18 -21.03
CA THR A 169 -6.34 -1.53 -21.51
C THR A 169 -4.91 -1.94 -21.14
N THR A 170 -4.03 -1.00 -20.86
CA THR A 170 -2.60 -1.22 -20.59
C THR A 170 -2.25 -1.16 -19.09
N GLU A 171 -3.16 -0.65 -18.27
CA GLU A 171 -2.98 -0.40 -16.85
C GLU A 171 -4.30 -0.64 -16.11
N GLN A 172 -4.20 -0.79 -14.79
CA GLN A 172 -5.33 -0.98 -13.91
C GLN A 172 -5.26 -0.01 -12.75
N PHE A 173 -6.42 0.38 -12.24
CA PHE A 173 -6.59 1.19 -11.04
C PHE A 173 -7.38 0.40 -10.01
N CYS A 174 -7.02 0.57 -8.74
CA CYS A 174 -7.74 -0.02 -7.62
C CYS A 174 -8.23 1.07 -6.69
N PHE A 175 -9.19 0.72 -5.84
CA PHE A 175 -9.71 1.61 -4.81
C PHE A 175 -9.39 1.04 -3.42
N ALA A 176 -9.22 1.93 -2.46
CA ALA A 176 -8.97 1.60 -1.07
C ALA A 176 -9.68 2.61 -0.17
N SER A 177 -10.05 2.16 1.03
CA SER A 177 -10.55 3.04 2.07
C SER A 177 -9.41 3.72 2.84
N ALA A 178 -9.74 4.75 3.60
CA ALA A 178 -8.79 5.39 4.52
C ALA A 178 -8.24 4.41 5.57
N GLU A 179 -9.02 3.37 5.90
CA GLU A 179 -8.73 2.39 6.94
C GLU A 179 -7.93 1.18 6.45
N ASP A 180 -7.81 0.99 5.12
CA ASP A 180 -6.95 -0.06 4.56
C ASP A 180 -5.51 0.15 5.05
N THR A 181 -4.81 -0.94 5.37
CA THR A 181 -3.42 -0.86 5.83
C THR A 181 -2.46 -0.72 4.64
N SER A 182 -1.24 -0.27 4.90
CA SER A 182 -0.17 -0.25 3.89
C SER A 182 0.07 -1.65 3.28
N TYR A 183 -0.10 -2.71 4.09
CA TYR A 183 -0.03 -4.09 3.61
C TYR A 183 -1.17 -4.42 2.62
N ASP A 184 -2.42 -4.01 2.90
CA ASP A 184 -3.55 -4.21 1.99
C ASP A 184 -3.30 -3.50 0.65
N ILE A 185 -2.74 -2.29 0.71
CA ILE A 185 -2.34 -1.54 -0.48
C ILE A 185 -1.26 -2.27 -1.28
N ARG A 186 -0.23 -2.78 -0.59
CA ARG A 186 0.83 -3.58 -1.22
C ARG A 186 0.26 -4.83 -1.90
N CYS A 187 -0.67 -5.52 -1.25
CA CYS A 187 -1.35 -6.67 -1.84
C CYS A 187 -2.11 -6.30 -3.12
N LYS A 188 -2.76 -5.13 -3.18
CA LYS A 188 -3.42 -4.65 -4.40
C LYS A 188 -2.42 -4.49 -5.56
N PHE A 189 -1.23 -3.96 -5.31
CA PHE A 189 -0.17 -3.86 -6.34
C PHE A 189 0.40 -5.23 -6.75
N SER A 190 0.44 -6.21 -5.83
CA SER A 190 1.03 -7.53 -6.08
C SER A 190 0.10 -8.49 -6.82
N GLN A 191 -1.21 -8.33 -6.68
CA GLN A 191 -2.18 -9.31 -7.20
C GLN A 191 -2.39 -9.23 -8.72
N GLY A 192 -1.97 -8.14 -9.36
CA GLY A 192 -2.22 -7.92 -10.78
C GLY A 192 -3.71 -8.14 -11.14
N GLY A 193 -4.25 -7.34 -12.04
CA GLY A 193 -5.63 -7.54 -12.46
C GLY A 193 -5.79 -8.66 -13.49
N PRO A 194 -7.05 -8.89 -13.91
CA PRO A 194 -7.33 -9.78 -15.03
C PRO A 194 -6.41 -9.43 -16.22
N PHE A 195 -5.88 -10.45 -16.88
CA PHE A 195 -4.93 -10.33 -17.98
C PHE A 195 -3.53 -9.81 -17.61
N CYS A 196 -3.07 -9.99 -16.35
CA CYS A 196 -1.75 -9.55 -15.87
C CYS A 196 -1.49 -8.03 -16.03
N ARG A 197 -2.53 -7.21 -16.02
CA ARG A 197 -2.37 -5.76 -16.06
C ARG A 197 -1.75 -5.27 -14.75
N ARG A 198 -0.78 -4.37 -14.86
CA ARG A 198 -0.15 -3.76 -13.70
C ARG A 198 -1.09 -2.75 -13.07
N VAL A 199 -1.26 -2.81 -11.77
CA VAL A 199 -1.93 -1.74 -11.02
C VAL A 199 -1.02 -0.51 -11.06
N ALA A 200 -1.48 0.55 -11.69
CA ALA A 200 -0.72 1.79 -11.87
C ALA A 200 -0.86 2.71 -10.65
N ALA A 201 -2.05 2.75 -10.06
CA ALA A 201 -2.33 3.52 -8.86
C ALA A 201 -3.48 2.91 -8.06
N VAL A 202 -3.48 3.19 -6.75
CA VAL A 202 -4.59 2.93 -5.84
C VAL A 202 -5.17 4.27 -5.41
N PHE A 203 -6.44 4.51 -5.68
CA PHE A 203 -7.16 5.68 -5.24
C PHE A 203 -7.77 5.45 -3.87
N VAL A 204 -7.38 6.27 -2.91
CA VAL A 204 -7.96 6.25 -1.56
C VAL A 204 -9.20 7.13 -1.59
N THR A 205 -10.35 6.55 -1.29
CA THR A 205 -11.65 7.23 -1.38
C THR A 205 -12.46 7.05 -0.10
N GLU A 206 -13.48 7.89 0.09
CA GLU A 206 -14.47 7.68 1.15
C GLU A 206 -15.18 6.35 0.89
N GLY A 207 -15.08 5.42 1.85
CA GLY A 207 -15.69 4.09 1.75
C GLY A 207 -14.94 3.08 0.86
N GLY A 208 -13.81 3.46 0.24
CA GLY A 208 -12.99 2.52 -0.54
C GLY A 208 -13.57 2.10 -1.88
N THR A 209 -14.53 2.85 -2.40
CA THR A 209 -15.21 2.59 -3.67
C THR A 209 -15.02 3.73 -4.67
N GLU A 210 -15.33 3.48 -5.92
CA GLU A 210 -15.19 4.47 -7.01
C GLU A 210 -16.10 5.68 -6.82
N GLU A 211 -17.26 5.50 -6.19
CA GLU A 211 -18.24 6.55 -5.95
C GLU A 211 -17.87 7.50 -4.82
N GLY A 212 -16.90 7.09 -3.96
CA GLY A 212 -16.42 7.89 -2.85
C GLY A 212 -15.67 9.14 -3.29
N LYS A 213 -15.64 10.18 -2.45
CA LYS A 213 -14.75 11.33 -2.69
C LYS A 213 -13.29 10.89 -2.63
N LEU A 214 -12.47 11.42 -3.52
CA LEU A 214 -11.04 11.15 -3.53
C LEU A 214 -10.36 11.81 -2.34
N LEU A 215 -9.69 11.00 -1.52
CA LEU A 215 -8.89 11.43 -0.37
C LEU A 215 -7.41 11.50 -0.71
N GLY A 216 -6.94 10.67 -1.66
CA GLY A 216 -5.57 10.63 -2.10
C GLY A 216 -5.29 9.56 -3.14
N MET A 217 -4.04 9.49 -3.57
CA MET A 217 -3.56 8.49 -4.53
C MET A 217 -2.24 7.88 -4.03
N ILE A 218 -2.09 6.59 -4.26
CA ILE A 218 -0.88 5.82 -3.94
C ILE A 218 -0.37 5.20 -5.23
N THR A 219 0.91 5.36 -5.49
CA THR A 219 1.62 4.69 -6.58
C THR A 219 2.58 3.63 -6.02
N PRO A 220 3.10 2.69 -6.83
CA PRO A 220 4.11 1.75 -6.37
C PRO A 220 5.34 2.44 -5.75
N TRP A 221 5.68 3.65 -6.21
CA TRP A 221 6.81 4.43 -5.69
C TRP A 221 6.61 4.93 -4.26
N ASP A 222 5.37 5.19 -3.87
CA ASP A 222 5.04 5.62 -2.50
C ASP A 222 5.27 4.46 -1.53
N ILE A 223 4.92 3.22 -1.93
CA ILE A 223 5.17 2.01 -1.14
C ILE A 223 6.68 1.70 -1.03
N ILE A 224 7.43 1.83 -2.13
CA ILE A 224 8.88 1.61 -2.12
C ILE A 224 9.59 2.62 -1.22
N ARG A 225 9.16 3.88 -1.23
CA ARG A 225 9.76 4.95 -0.40
C ARG A 225 9.43 4.81 1.08
N SER A 226 8.25 4.30 1.42
CA SER A 226 7.87 4.08 2.82
C SER A 226 8.64 2.92 3.48
N GLY A 227 9.38 2.14 2.71
CA GLY A 227 10.10 0.95 3.19
C GLY A 227 9.17 -0.21 3.53
N GLU A 228 7.98 -0.19 3.01
CA GLU A 228 6.88 -1.12 3.25
C GLU A 228 6.87 -2.32 2.28
#